data_a8cfd37e26cc08ec1da178a0589cdd4d
#
_entry.id   a8cfd37e26cc08ec1da178a0589cdd4d
#
_cell.length_a   1.000
_cell.length_b   1.000
_cell.length_c   1.000
_cell.angle_alpha   90.00
_cell.angle_beta   90.00
_cell.angle_gamma   90.00
#
_symmetry.space_group_name_H-M   'P 1'
#
loop_
_entity.id
_entity.type
_entity.pdbx_description
1 polymer ?
#
loop_
_entity_poly.entity_id
_entity_poly.type
_entity_poly.pdbx_seq_one_letter_code
_entity_poly.pdbx_strand_id
1 'polypeptide(L)'
;MPLVYVTLAEGTTSQDQRTRIANGIYRAMVDVADVPEDDRFQVINEVSCANLIYSPDYLGFDRSPSVVFIQIFLNAGRSVDVKRELYARMAENLGAAGVRADDILINLVEMAKENWSFGGGELSYPPAAASSTPTTGS
;
A
#
# COMPACT_ATOMS: atom_id res chain seq x y z
N MET A 1 -1.58 10.24 -1.38
CA MET A 1 -2.22 9.80 -0.14
C MET A 1 -2.52 8.33 -0.23
N PRO A 2 -1.94 7.49 0.58
CA PRO A 2 -2.27 6.08 0.54
C PRO A 2 -3.15 5.66 1.72
N LEU A 3 -4.02 4.71 1.43
CA LEU A 3 -4.70 3.94 2.46
C LEU A 3 -4.28 2.49 2.24
N VAL A 4 -3.68 1.87 3.25
CA VAL A 4 -3.07 0.56 3.12
C VAL A 4 -3.84 -0.47 3.93
N TYR A 5 -4.20 -1.56 3.28
CA TYR A 5 -4.76 -2.73 3.95
C TYR A 5 -3.76 -3.88 3.84
N VAL A 6 -3.42 -4.43 4.99
CA VAL A 6 -2.54 -5.60 5.08
C VAL A 6 -3.37 -6.75 5.63
N THR A 7 -3.35 -7.89 4.96
CA THR A 7 -4.07 -9.07 5.43
C THR A 7 -3.09 -10.23 5.59
N LEU A 8 -3.14 -10.87 6.74
CA LEU A 8 -2.31 -12.02 7.04
C LEU A 8 -3.07 -12.97 7.96
N ALA A 9 -2.56 -14.17 8.13
CA ALA A 9 -3.24 -15.18 8.93
C ALA A 9 -2.92 -15.01 10.41
N GLU A 10 -3.93 -15.24 11.25
CA GLU A 10 -3.75 -15.26 12.69
C GLU A 10 -2.67 -16.26 13.09
N GLY A 11 -1.90 -15.92 14.08
CA GLY A 11 -0.89 -16.82 14.64
C GLY A 11 0.42 -16.89 13.86
N THR A 12 0.54 -16.17 12.74
CA THR A 12 1.76 -16.18 11.94
C THR A 12 2.72 -15.05 12.28
N THR A 13 2.27 -14.05 13.03
CA THR A 13 3.09 -12.90 13.39
C THR A 13 2.84 -12.50 14.84
N SER A 14 3.86 -11.88 15.45
CA SER A 14 3.70 -11.20 16.73
C SER A 14 3.24 -9.77 16.49
N GLN A 15 2.76 -9.10 17.54
CA GLN A 15 2.43 -7.67 17.42
C GLN A 15 3.66 -6.85 17.03
N ASP A 16 4.82 -7.18 17.56
CA ASP A 16 6.06 -6.49 17.21
C ASP A 16 6.37 -6.64 15.72
N GLN A 17 6.21 -7.83 15.17
CA GLN A 17 6.44 -8.05 13.75
C GLN A 17 5.43 -7.28 12.90
N ARG A 18 4.16 -7.25 13.29
CA ARG A 18 3.15 -6.48 12.56
C ARG A 18 3.47 -4.99 12.58
N THR A 19 3.96 -4.48 13.70
CA THR A 19 4.40 -3.08 13.78
C THR A 19 5.56 -2.82 12.82
N ARG A 20 6.51 -3.76 12.75
CA ARG A 20 7.65 -3.60 11.83
C ARG A 20 7.24 -3.73 10.37
N ILE A 21 6.26 -4.58 10.06
CA ILE A 21 5.69 -4.68 8.73
C ILE A 21 5.05 -3.34 8.34
N ALA A 22 4.21 -2.78 9.22
CA ALA A 22 3.56 -1.51 8.98
C ALA A 22 4.58 -0.39 8.75
N ASN A 23 5.62 -0.34 9.58
CA ASN A 23 6.68 0.65 9.43
C ASN A 23 7.45 0.48 8.13
N GLY A 24 7.71 -0.76 7.72
CA GLY A 24 8.41 -1.05 6.46
C GLY A 24 7.62 -0.59 5.25
N ILE A 25 6.32 -0.81 5.24
CA ILE A 25 5.44 -0.34 4.17
C ILE A 25 5.43 1.19 4.15
N TYR A 26 5.21 1.81 5.30
CA TYR A 26 5.20 3.27 5.42
C TYR A 26 6.52 3.88 4.92
N ARG A 27 7.64 3.33 5.33
CA ARG A 27 8.94 3.86 4.94
C ARG A 27 9.18 3.76 3.44
N ALA A 28 8.76 2.65 2.82
CA ALA A 28 8.87 2.50 1.38
C ALA A 28 8.01 3.53 0.64
N MET A 29 6.81 3.80 1.13
CA MET A 29 5.92 4.80 0.52
C MET A 29 6.52 6.19 0.59
N VAL A 30 7.12 6.54 1.72
CA VAL A 30 7.76 7.86 1.90
C VAL A 30 9.01 7.97 1.03
N ASP A 31 9.87 6.97 1.07
CA ASP A 31 11.17 7.03 0.40
C ASP A 31 11.08 6.93 -1.13
N VAL A 32 10.12 6.18 -1.64
CA VAL A 32 10.07 5.85 -3.07
C VAL A 32 8.87 6.48 -3.77
N ALA A 33 7.71 6.48 -3.12
CA ALA A 33 6.47 6.94 -3.75
C ALA A 33 6.13 8.41 -3.45
N ASP A 34 7.04 9.11 -2.81
CA ASP A 34 6.90 10.54 -2.51
C ASP A 34 5.67 10.85 -1.65
N VAL A 35 5.39 9.99 -0.71
CA VAL A 35 4.29 10.19 0.24
C VAL A 35 4.79 11.05 1.39
N PRO A 36 4.04 12.09 1.80
CA PRO A 36 4.44 12.91 2.95
C PRO A 36 4.56 12.09 4.23
N GLU A 37 5.50 12.46 5.09
CA GLU A 37 5.77 11.70 6.32
C GLU A 37 4.58 11.67 7.28
N ASP A 38 3.73 12.68 7.26
CA ASP A 38 2.55 12.73 8.13
C ASP A 38 1.31 12.08 7.49
N ASP A 39 1.45 11.51 6.31
CA ASP A 39 0.34 10.90 5.60
C ASP A 39 0.40 9.39 5.77
N ARG A 40 -0.18 8.91 6.87
CA ARG A 40 -0.08 7.49 7.20
C ARG A 40 -1.42 6.94 7.66
N PHE A 41 -2.01 6.05 6.85
CA PHE A 41 -3.27 5.39 7.14
C PHE A 41 -3.13 3.91 6.78
N GLN A 42 -3.13 3.05 7.79
CA GLN A 42 -2.88 1.61 7.61
C GLN A 42 -3.81 0.80 8.49
N VAL A 43 -4.29 -0.31 7.96
CA VAL A 43 -5.07 -1.29 8.72
C VAL A 43 -4.39 -2.65 8.52
N ILE A 44 -4.17 -3.37 9.61
CA ILE A 44 -3.69 -4.75 9.53
C ILE A 44 -4.83 -5.66 9.97
N ASN A 45 -5.25 -6.53 9.06
CA ASN A 45 -6.31 -7.49 9.31
C ASN A 45 -5.70 -8.86 9.55
N GLU A 46 -5.97 -9.45 10.69
CA GLU A 46 -5.63 -10.84 10.94
C GLU A 46 -6.88 -11.67 10.68
N VAL A 47 -6.76 -12.64 9.78
CA VAL A 47 -7.89 -13.52 9.46
C VAL A 47 -7.55 -14.95 9.85
N SER A 48 -8.59 -15.77 10.06
CA SER A 48 -8.37 -17.20 10.31
C SER A 48 -7.58 -17.80 9.15
N CYS A 49 -6.66 -18.70 9.44
CA CYS A 49 -5.89 -19.39 8.39
C CYS A 49 -6.80 -20.01 7.33
N ALA A 50 -7.96 -20.50 7.74
CA ALA A 50 -8.91 -21.10 6.80
C ALA A 50 -9.50 -20.08 5.84
N ASN A 51 -9.44 -18.80 6.17
CA ASN A 51 -10.05 -17.75 5.37
C ASN A 51 -9.02 -16.99 4.51
N LEU A 52 -7.74 -17.36 4.60
CA LEU A 52 -6.71 -16.77 3.76
C LEU A 52 -6.28 -17.80 2.74
N ILE A 53 -6.77 -17.65 1.52
CA ILE A 53 -6.59 -18.64 0.45
C ILE A 53 -5.63 -18.07 -0.57
N TYR A 54 -4.60 -18.83 -0.89
CA TYR A 54 -3.57 -18.38 -1.80
C TYR A 54 -3.10 -19.55 -2.68
N SER A 55 -2.58 -19.21 -3.86
CA SER A 55 -1.95 -20.20 -4.72
C SER A 55 -0.49 -20.35 -4.27
N PRO A 56 -0.05 -21.56 -3.91
CA PRO A 56 1.29 -21.71 -3.33
C PRO A 56 2.43 -21.50 -4.33
N ASP A 57 2.19 -21.67 -5.62
CA ASP A 57 3.27 -21.66 -6.60
C ASP A 57 2.98 -20.86 -7.87
N TYR A 58 1.93 -20.07 -7.90
CA TYR A 58 1.61 -19.27 -9.07
C TYR A 58 2.79 -18.34 -9.42
N LEU A 59 3.17 -18.34 -10.70
CA LEU A 59 4.30 -17.59 -11.25
C LEU A 59 5.66 -18.01 -10.68
N GLY A 60 5.76 -19.22 -10.16
CA GLY A 60 7.04 -19.78 -9.73
C GLY A 60 7.51 -19.37 -8.34
N PHE A 61 6.66 -18.70 -7.58
CA PHE A 61 7.00 -18.35 -6.20
C PHE A 61 6.72 -19.53 -5.27
N ASP A 62 7.42 -19.56 -4.15
CA ASP A 62 7.26 -20.58 -3.12
C ASP A 62 6.61 -19.94 -1.90
N ARG A 63 5.28 -19.88 -1.88
CA ARG A 63 4.54 -19.22 -0.82
C ARG A 63 4.29 -20.15 0.35
N SER A 64 4.31 -19.58 1.55
CA SER A 64 4.10 -20.29 2.81
C SER A 64 2.80 -19.78 3.47
N PRO A 65 2.34 -20.42 4.55
CA PRO A 65 1.20 -19.89 5.30
C PRO A 65 1.42 -18.51 5.91
N SER A 66 2.63 -17.99 5.84
CA SER A 66 2.95 -16.63 6.32
C SER A 66 2.83 -15.59 5.22
N VAL A 67 2.05 -15.83 4.18
CA VAL A 67 1.81 -14.83 3.14
C VAL A 67 1.22 -13.56 3.72
N VAL A 68 1.59 -12.44 3.10
CA VAL A 68 1.11 -11.12 3.47
C VAL A 68 0.56 -10.47 2.21
N PHE A 69 -0.73 -10.14 2.24
CA PHE A 69 -1.36 -9.43 1.12
C PHE A 69 -1.40 -7.95 1.48
N ILE A 70 -0.85 -7.11 0.60
CA ILE A 70 -0.78 -5.67 0.80
C ILE A 70 -1.53 -4.99 -0.33
N GLN A 71 -2.59 -4.28 0.01
CA GLN A 71 -3.36 -3.52 -0.95
C GLN A 71 -3.23 -2.05 -0.62
N ILE A 72 -2.81 -1.26 -1.61
CA ILE A 72 -2.54 0.15 -1.42
C ILE A 72 -3.42 0.96 -2.36
N PHE A 73 -4.28 1.79 -1.77
CA PHE A 73 -5.13 2.73 -2.49
C PHE A 73 -4.41 4.06 -2.50
N LEU A 74 -4.15 4.61 -3.69
CA LEU A 74 -3.38 5.84 -3.81
C LEU A 74 -3.76 6.58 -5.08
N ASN A 75 -3.33 7.83 -5.17
CA ASN A 75 -3.54 8.63 -6.36
C ASN A 75 -2.79 8.07 -7.55
N ALA A 76 -3.40 8.10 -8.71
CA ALA A 76 -2.75 7.73 -9.96
C ALA A 76 -1.66 8.75 -10.31
N GLY A 77 -0.72 8.34 -11.13
CA GLY A 77 0.28 9.24 -11.69
C GLY A 77 1.73 8.79 -11.58
N ARG A 78 2.00 7.75 -10.80
CA ARG A 78 3.37 7.26 -10.67
C ARG A 78 3.76 6.40 -11.87
N SER A 79 5.02 6.50 -12.28
CA SER A 79 5.53 5.73 -13.41
C SER A 79 5.72 4.26 -13.07
N VAL A 80 5.86 3.43 -14.10
CA VAL A 80 6.16 2.02 -13.92
C VAL A 80 7.49 1.84 -13.18
N ASP A 81 8.48 2.69 -13.46
CA ASP A 81 9.77 2.60 -12.78
C ASP A 81 9.66 2.88 -11.28
N VAL A 82 8.85 3.86 -10.90
CA VAL A 82 8.60 4.14 -9.48
C VAL A 82 7.90 2.95 -8.82
N LYS A 83 6.92 2.36 -9.49
CA LYS A 83 6.21 1.20 -8.96
C LYS A 83 7.15 0.01 -8.79
N ARG A 84 8.03 -0.21 -9.76
CA ARG A 84 9.01 -1.30 -9.69
C ARG A 84 9.94 -1.11 -8.49
N GLU A 85 10.41 0.10 -8.28
CA GLU A 85 11.26 0.41 -7.14
C GLU A 85 10.51 0.29 -5.82
N LEU A 86 9.25 0.72 -5.81
CA LEU A 86 8.40 0.60 -4.61
C LEU A 86 8.24 -0.86 -4.18
N TYR A 87 7.96 -1.75 -5.12
CA TYR A 87 7.82 -3.18 -4.80
C TYR A 87 9.12 -3.75 -4.25
N ALA A 88 10.25 -3.39 -4.87
CA ALA A 88 11.55 -3.88 -4.43
C ALA A 88 11.88 -3.37 -3.02
N ARG A 89 11.60 -2.09 -2.75
CA ARG A 89 11.87 -1.51 -1.44
C ARG A 89 10.97 -2.12 -0.37
N MET A 90 9.71 -2.38 -0.70
CA MET A 90 8.82 -3.05 0.25
C MET A 90 9.32 -4.45 0.57
N ALA A 91 9.73 -5.22 -0.43
CA ALA A 91 10.26 -6.55 -0.19
C ALA A 91 11.51 -6.48 0.70
N GLU A 92 12.38 -5.51 0.48
CA GLU A 92 13.57 -5.33 1.29
C GLU A 92 13.20 -4.99 2.74
N ASN A 93 12.32 -4.02 2.93
CA ASN A 93 11.92 -3.58 4.26
C ASN A 93 11.17 -4.68 5.02
N LEU A 94 10.30 -5.40 4.34
CA LEU A 94 9.56 -6.49 4.98
C LEU A 94 10.47 -7.70 5.24
N GLY A 95 11.47 -7.89 4.41
CA GLY A 95 12.50 -8.90 4.67
C GLY A 95 13.21 -8.63 5.98
N ALA A 96 13.52 -7.37 6.26
CA ALA A 96 14.11 -6.97 7.54
C ALA A 96 13.15 -7.18 8.71
N ALA A 97 11.85 -7.22 8.43
CA ALA A 97 10.82 -7.50 9.44
C ALA A 97 10.49 -9.00 9.54
N GLY A 98 11.24 -9.84 8.84
CA GLY A 98 11.07 -11.29 8.92
C GLY A 98 10.09 -11.90 7.93
N VAL A 99 9.67 -11.17 6.91
CA VAL A 99 8.76 -11.69 5.88
C VAL A 99 9.56 -12.09 4.66
N ARG A 100 9.38 -13.32 4.19
CA ARG A 100 10.05 -13.80 2.97
C ARG A 100 9.51 -13.07 1.76
N ALA A 101 10.37 -12.72 0.82
CA ALA A 101 9.94 -12.03 -0.40
C ALA A 101 8.84 -12.79 -1.15
N ASP A 102 8.95 -14.13 -1.21
CA ASP A 102 7.95 -14.95 -1.90
C ASP A 102 6.57 -14.89 -1.25
N ASP A 103 6.48 -14.47 0.01
CA ASP A 103 5.23 -14.38 0.75
C ASP A 103 4.53 -13.02 0.60
N ILE A 104 5.12 -12.10 -0.15
CA ILE A 104 4.60 -10.73 -0.25
C ILE A 104 3.86 -10.56 -1.57
N LEU A 105 2.57 -10.23 -1.46
CA LEU A 105 1.76 -9.88 -2.61
C LEU A 105 1.34 -8.43 -2.46
N ILE A 106 1.66 -7.59 -3.44
CA ILE A 106 1.35 -6.16 -3.40
C ILE A 106 0.47 -5.83 -4.60
N ASN A 107 -0.58 -5.08 -4.33
CA ASN A 107 -1.49 -4.63 -5.37
C ASN A 107 -1.78 -3.15 -5.15
N LEU A 108 -1.65 -2.34 -6.20
CA LEU A 108 -1.93 -0.91 -6.15
C LEU A 108 -3.29 -0.66 -6.79
N VAL A 109 -4.13 0.11 -6.10
CA VAL A 109 -5.42 0.54 -6.62
C VAL A 109 -5.35 2.05 -6.78
N GLU A 110 -5.22 2.51 -8.00
CA GLU A 110 -5.03 3.92 -8.28
C GLU A 110 -6.36 4.61 -8.51
N MET A 111 -6.45 5.86 -8.11
CA MET A 111 -7.69 6.62 -8.23
C MET A 111 -7.40 8.08 -8.47
N ALA A 112 -8.43 8.80 -8.92
CA ALA A 112 -8.36 10.24 -9.09
C ALA A 112 -8.39 10.93 -7.72
N LYS A 113 -7.77 12.10 -7.65
CA LYS A 113 -7.66 12.82 -6.38
C LYS A 113 -9.00 13.21 -5.77
N GLU A 114 -9.99 13.45 -6.59
CA GLU A 114 -11.33 13.81 -6.10
C GLU A 114 -12.05 12.66 -5.38
N ASN A 115 -11.47 11.47 -5.40
CA ASN A 115 -12.07 10.32 -4.72
C ASN A 115 -11.74 10.27 -3.23
N TRP A 116 -11.05 11.29 -2.70
CA TRP A 116 -10.65 11.30 -1.30
C TRP A 116 -11.39 12.34 -0.48
N SER A 117 -11.89 11.91 0.67
CA SER A 117 -12.28 12.77 1.77
C SER A 117 -11.62 12.23 3.02
N PHE A 118 -10.63 12.98 3.55
CA PHE A 118 -9.84 12.53 4.69
C PHE A 118 -10.44 12.93 6.03
N GLY A 119 -11.54 13.63 6.01
CA GLY A 119 -12.23 14.03 7.23
C GLY A 119 -13.18 15.18 6.97
N GLY A 120 -14.11 15.37 7.89
CA GLY A 120 -15.05 16.47 7.78
C GLY A 120 -16.11 16.36 6.69
N GLY A 121 -16.10 15.28 5.90
CA GLY A 121 -17.01 15.14 4.78
C GLY A 121 -16.69 16.07 3.62
N GLU A 122 -15.47 16.56 3.53
CA GLU A 122 -15.07 17.53 2.51
C GLU A 122 -14.18 16.90 1.47
N LEU A 123 -14.18 17.45 0.26
CA LEU A 123 -13.28 17.06 -0.81
C LEU A 123 -11.89 17.51 -0.42
N SER A 124 -10.98 16.56 -0.17
CA SER A 124 -9.65 16.87 0.36
C SER A 124 -8.71 17.46 -0.67
N TYR A 125 -8.88 17.12 -1.94
CA TYR A 125 -8.08 17.67 -3.03
C TYR A 125 -9.03 18.46 -3.92
N PRO A 126 -9.05 19.78 -3.82
CA PRO A 126 -9.91 20.58 -4.69
C PRO A 126 -9.46 20.43 -6.15
N PRO A 127 -10.39 20.56 -7.09
CA PRO A 127 -10.02 20.53 -8.51
C PRO A 127 -8.97 21.58 -8.79
N ALA A 128 -8.09 21.28 -9.70
CA ALA A 128 -7.07 22.23 -10.08
C ALA A 128 -7.78 23.49 -10.48
N ALA A 129 -7.26 24.53 -10.04
CA ALA A 129 -7.80 25.82 -10.31
C ALA A 129 -7.94 26.02 -11.76
N ALA A 130 -8.49 25.10 -12.29
CA ALA A 130 -8.73 25.18 -13.66
C ALA A 130 -9.14 26.52 -13.97
N SER A 131 -9.71 26.81 -13.08
CA SER A 131 -9.98 28.13 -13.05
C SER A 131 -9.01 28.78 -13.86
N SER A 132 -8.00 28.49 -13.64
CA SER A 132 -6.96 29.09 -14.26
C SER A 132 -7.33 29.11 -15.68
N THR A 133 -8.32 28.60 -15.92
CA THR A 133 -8.63 28.54 -17.21
C THR A 133 -9.10 29.73 -17.72
N PRO A 134 -8.86 30.21 -18.22
CA PRO A 134 -9.18 31.22 -18.60
C PRO A 134 -10.19 31.26 -19.38
N THR A 135 -10.48 31.25 -19.45
CA THR A 135 -11.09 31.33 -19.97
C THR A 135 -11.60 31.79 -20.52
N THR A 136 -11.70 32.12 -20.80
CA THR A 136 -12.05 32.44 -21.20
C THR A 136 -12.58 32.62 -21.80
N GLY A 137 -12.70 32.74 -22.12
CA GLY A 137 -13.12 32.86 -22.66
C GLY A 137 -13.79 32.88 -22.78
N SER A 138 -13.92 33.03 -22.78
CA SER A 138 -14.57 33.01 -22.88
C SER A 138 -15.14 33.27 -23.09
#